data_3bf412afe244211bccce917c810899aa
#
_entry.id   3bf412afe244211bccce917c810899aa
#
_cell.length_a   1.000
_cell.length_b   1.000
_cell.length_c   1.000
_cell.angle_alpha   90.00
_cell.angle_beta   90.00
_cell.angle_gamma   90.00
#
_symmetry.space_group_name_H-M   'P 1'
#
loop_
_entity.id
_entity.type
_entity.pdbx_description
1 polymer ?
#
loop_
_entity_poly.entity_id
_entity_poly.type
_entity_poly.pdbx_seq_one_letter_code
_entity_poly.pdbx_strand_id
1 'polypeptide(L)'
;KYQSKRGLVDHRDRKIWCFLGDGECDEPESLGAIALAGRERLGNLHFVINCNLQRLDGPVRGNGKIIQELEGVFRGAGWNVIKVVWGSAWDELLHRDVDGVLLNKMNTTVDGEYQRYATENGAYIREHFFGPDPRLRKLVEHLSDRDIENLPRGGHDYQKVYAAFKAAAETTDMPSVILAKTVKGWTLGEGFEGRNATHQIKKMTKNQLLDLRERLHMEDEIPEESLEDGIPPYFRPSTDSEEHQYMIQRRRALHGFIPKRVVRDRRPLAAPSAAPFLELQKGSSGREVSTTMAFTSLLRDLLRDQEFGDRVVPIVPDEARTFGMDSLFREFKIYAPRGQLYEPVDHDLLLSYTEALDGQLLEEGITEAGSMASWIAAGTSYANTGVPMVPFYTFYSMFGFQRIGDLAWLAADARTRGFLMGATAGRTTLMGEGLQHQDGHSLLLASTIPACEAYDPAFAFELGAIIEEGLDRMYPDGSIDGEDVFYYITVYNENYEQPSQPDHVDNRDITSGLYKFDDGPDLGDDAHRATLLFSGPSYLAAKEAQ
;
A
#
# COMPACT_ATOMS: atom_id res chain seq x y z
N LYS A 1 -8.57 -3.71 -10.46
CA LYS A 1 -9.66 -3.03 -11.16
C LYS A 1 -9.16 -2.32 -12.41
N TYR A 2 -8.11 -1.50 -12.32
CA TYR A 2 -7.44 -0.83 -13.43
C TYR A 2 -7.10 -1.81 -14.57
N GLN A 3 -6.34 -2.87 -14.30
CA GLN A 3 -5.99 -3.89 -15.31
C GLN A 3 -7.23 -4.55 -15.94
N SER A 4 -8.28 -4.82 -15.14
CA SER A 4 -9.51 -5.44 -15.64
C SER A 4 -10.31 -4.48 -16.53
N LYS A 5 -10.34 -3.18 -16.22
CA LYS A 5 -11.01 -2.17 -17.06
C LYS A 5 -10.30 -1.98 -18.40
N ARG A 6 -8.99 -2.16 -18.42
CA ARG A 6 -8.19 -2.14 -19.66
C ARG A 6 -8.14 -3.48 -20.41
N GLY A 7 -8.88 -4.49 -19.95
CA GLY A 7 -8.94 -5.80 -20.62
C GLY A 7 -7.69 -6.66 -20.47
N LEU A 8 -6.72 -6.26 -19.63
CA LEU A 8 -5.46 -6.98 -19.45
C LEU A 8 -5.62 -8.27 -18.64
N VAL A 9 -6.53 -8.28 -17.67
CA VAL A 9 -6.84 -9.43 -16.80
C VAL A 9 -8.32 -9.53 -16.51
N ASP A 10 -8.79 -10.73 -16.19
CA ASP A 10 -10.13 -10.94 -15.64
C ASP A 10 -10.02 -11.32 -14.16
N HIS A 11 -10.24 -10.36 -13.29
CA HIS A 11 -10.19 -10.51 -11.83
C HIS A 11 -11.48 -10.10 -11.15
N ARG A 12 -12.62 -10.17 -11.86
CA ARG A 12 -13.92 -9.71 -11.35
C ARG A 12 -14.32 -10.34 -10.02
N ASP A 13 -13.93 -11.59 -9.80
CA ASP A 13 -14.29 -12.36 -8.61
C ASP A 13 -13.22 -12.36 -7.51
N ARG A 14 -12.06 -11.72 -7.73
CA ARG A 14 -11.02 -11.63 -6.71
C ARG A 14 -11.41 -10.65 -5.61
N LYS A 15 -11.31 -11.12 -4.37
CA LYS A 15 -11.48 -10.32 -3.16
C LYS A 15 -10.12 -10.07 -2.52
N ILE A 16 -9.93 -8.86 -2.01
CA ILE A 16 -8.74 -8.45 -1.26
C ILE A 16 -9.17 -8.19 0.17
N TRP A 17 -8.62 -8.93 1.09
CA TRP A 17 -8.88 -8.79 2.52
C TRP A 17 -7.66 -8.23 3.21
N CYS A 18 -7.83 -7.11 3.91
CA CYS A 18 -6.80 -6.47 4.71
C CYS A 18 -7.23 -6.51 6.18
N PHE A 19 -6.37 -7.04 7.04
CA PHE A 19 -6.60 -7.15 8.48
C PHE A 19 -5.75 -6.11 9.19
N LEU A 20 -6.40 -5.28 10.02
CA LEU A 20 -5.79 -4.17 10.74
C LEU A 20 -6.19 -4.22 12.22
N GLY A 21 -5.35 -3.71 13.11
CA GLY A 21 -5.74 -3.36 14.47
C GLY A 21 -6.37 -1.96 14.53
N ASP A 22 -7.21 -1.71 15.53
CA ASP A 22 -7.77 -0.39 15.78
C ASP A 22 -6.71 0.66 16.14
N GLY A 23 -5.64 0.25 16.83
CA GLY A 23 -4.48 1.10 17.12
C GLY A 23 -3.64 1.43 15.88
N GLU A 24 -3.60 0.55 14.87
CA GLU A 24 -2.92 0.81 13.59
C GLU A 24 -3.61 1.92 12.79
N CYS A 25 -4.87 2.22 13.09
CA CYS A 25 -5.59 3.34 12.48
C CYS A 25 -5.16 4.71 13.03
N ASP A 26 -4.25 4.79 13.99
CA ASP A 26 -3.58 6.02 14.39
C ASP A 26 -2.55 6.49 13.34
N GLU A 27 -2.05 5.57 12.49
CA GLU A 27 -1.13 5.89 11.40
C GLU A 27 -1.85 6.68 10.29
N PRO A 28 -1.29 7.84 9.87
CA PRO A 28 -1.88 8.66 8.81
C PRO A 28 -2.07 7.89 7.49
N GLU A 29 -1.16 6.98 7.16
CA GLU A 29 -1.20 6.15 5.96
C GLU A 29 -2.40 5.20 5.96
N SER A 30 -2.76 4.65 7.13
CA SER A 30 -3.94 3.78 7.27
C SER A 30 -5.24 4.54 6.97
N LEU A 31 -5.33 5.80 7.39
CA LEU A 31 -6.51 6.66 7.14
C LEU A 31 -6.49 7.27 5.73
N GLY A 32 -5.32 7.60 5.20
CA GLY A 32 -5.16 8.29 3.92
C GLY A 32 -5.74 7.52 2.72
N ALA A 33 -5.61 6.20 2.70
CA ALA A 33 -6.09 5.35 1.61
C ALA A 33 -7.63 5.12 1.63
N ILE A 34 -8.30 5.39 2.75
CA ILE A 34 -9.74 5.11 2.92
C ILE A 34 -10.57 5.94 1.94
N ALA A 35 -10.30 7.24 1.82
CA ALA A 35 -11.02 8.12 0.91
C ALA A 35 -10.79 7.74 -0.56
N LEU A 36 -9.56 7.40 -0.93
CA LEU A 36 -9.21 6.94 -2.27
C LEU A 36 -10.00 5.67 -2.64
N ALA A 37 -9.99 4.66 -1.79
CA ALA A 37 -10.70 3.40 -2.03
C ALA A 37 -12.20 3.59 -2.21
N GLY A 38 -12.81 4.49 -1.44
CA GLY A 38 -14.22 4.86 -1.59
C GLY A 38 -14.50 5.56 -2.91
N ARG A 39 -13.68 6.58 -3.27
CA ARG A 39 -13.78 7.30 -4.55
C ARG A 39 -13.64 6.36 -5.74
N GLU A 40 -12.66 5.46 -5.70
CA GLU A 40 -12.42 4.44 -6.73
C GLU A 40 -13.46 3.30 -6.71
N ARG A 41 -14.38 3.31 -5.75
CA ARG A 41 -15.43 2.29 -5.61
C ARG A 41 -14.87 0.88 -5.69
N LEU A 42 -13.86 0.59 -4.87
CA LEU A 42 -13.16 -0.70 -4.88
C LEU A 42 -14.00 -1.80 -4.22
N GLY A 43 -15.08 -2.22 -4.86
CA GLY A 43 -16.03 -3.21 -4.33
C GLY A 43 -15.46 -4.63 -4.14
N ASN A 44 -14.20 -4.83 -4.45
CA ASN A 44 -13.46 -6.06 -4.17
C ASN A 44 -12.49 -5.92 -2.98
N LEU A 45 -12.44 -4.74 -2.33
CA LEU A 45 -11.59 -4.47 -1.18
C LEU A 45 -12.40 -4.55 0.11
N HIS A 46 -11.92 -5.34 1.06
CA HIS A 46 -12.54 -5.54 2.36
C HIS A 46 -11.52 -5.34 3.47
N PHE A 47 -11.80 -4.43 4.39
CA PHE A 47 -11.01 -4.28 5.61
C PHE A 47 -11.70 -5.02 6.76
N VAL A 48 -10.90 -5.64 7.62
CA VAL A 48 -11.34 -6.20 8.90
C VAL A 48 -10.51 -5.56 9.98
N ILE A 49 -11.14 -4.70 10.78
CA ILE A 49 -10.46 -4.02 11.88
C ILE A 49 -10.74 -4.75 13.17
N ASN A 50 -9.69 -5.30 13.76
CA ASN A 50 -9.73 -5.96 15.06
C ASN A 50 -9.76 -4.89 16.15
N CYS A 51 -10.96 -4.57 16.64
CA CYS A 51 -11.19 -3.54 17.65
C CYS A 51 -11.14 -4.13 19.06
N ASN A 52 -9.94 -4.43 19.55
CA ASN A 52 -9.74 -4.85 20.93
C ASN A 52 -9.67 -3.67 21.92
N LEU A 53 -9.73 -2.43 21.41
CA LEU A 53 -9.73 -1.16 22.12
C LEU A 53 -8.39 -0.83 22.82
N GLN A 54 -7.32 -1.58 22.54
CA GLN A 54 -6.04 -1.48 23.24
C GLN A 54 -4.87 -1.29 22.29
N ARG A 55 -4.00 -0.35 22.65
CA ARG A 55 -2.61 -0.28 22.17
C ARG A 55 -1.70 -1.13 23.07
N LEU A 56 -0.39 -0.93 23.00
CA LEU A 56 0.56 -1.67 23.83
C LEU A 56 0.43 -1.28 25.31
N ASP A 57 0.34 0.01 25.60
CA ASP A 57 0.40 0.57 26.96
C ASP A 57 -0.96 0.89 27.58
N GLY A 58 -2.04 0.89 26.78
CA GLY A 58 -3.34 1.32 27.27
C GLY A 58 -4.43 1.31 26.20
N PRO A 59 -5.57 1.96 26.45
CA PRO A 59 -6.65 2.05 25.50
C PRO A 59 -6.27 2.92 24.29
N VAL A 60 -6.84 2.59 23.11
CA VAL A 60 -6.68 3.40 21.90
C VAL A 60 -7.30 4.79 22.10
N ARG A 61 -8.50 4.85 22.68
CA ARG A 61 -9.25 6.09 22.92
C ARG A 61 -9.83 6.16 24.34
N GLY A 62 -9.10 5.96 25.37
CA GLY A 62 -9.52 5.96 26.77
C GLY A 62 -10.90 6.54 27.10
N ASN A 63 -11.06 7.86 26.98
CA ASN A 63 -12.32 8.60 27.17
C ASN A 63 -13.17 8.69 25.90
N GLY A 64 -12.72 8.15 24.78
CA GLY A 64 -13.42 8.14 23.48
C GLY A 64 -13.99 6.78 23.14
N LYS A 65 -14.30 6.60 21.85
CA LYS A 65 -14.91 5.40 21.29
C LYS A 65 -14.39 5.16 19.88
N ILE A 66 -13.31 4.39 19.76
CA ILE A 66 -12.61 4.16 18.48
C ILE A 66 -13.52 3.53 17.41
N ILE A 67 -14.41 2.61 17.78
CA ILE A 67 -15.34 1.98 16.81
C ILE A 67 -16.28 3.02 16.18
N GLN A 68 -16.79 3.97 16.98
CA GLN A 68 -17.66 5.02 16.46
C GLN A 68 -16.88 6.06 15.63
N GLU A 69 -15.66 6.37 16.01
CA GLU A 69 -14.76 7.23 15.26
C GLU A 69 -14.48 6.63 13.88
N LEU A 70 -14.04 5.37 13.83
CA LEU A 70 -13.78 4.66 12.58
C LEU A 70 -15.05 4.48 11.73
N GLU A 71 -16.20 4.18 12.35
CA GLU A 71 -17.47 4.16 11.62
C GLU A 71 -17.74 5.47 10.90
N GLY A 72 -17.53 6.60 11.57
CA GLY A 72 -17.69 7.94 11.00
C GLY A 72 -16.75 8.18 9.83
N VAL A 73 -15.48 7.83 9.96
CA VAL A 73 -14.45 7.97 8.92
C VAL A 73 -14.80 7.13 7.68
N PHE A 74 -15.09 5.85 7.86
CA PHE A 74 -15.39 4.96 6.74
C PHE A 74 -16.71 5.32 6.04
N ARG A 75 -17.76 5.64 6.78
CA ARG A 75 -19.03 6.09 6.18
C ARG A 75 -18.87 7.39 5.41
N GLY A 76 -18.13 8.34 5.96
CA GLY A 76 -17.84 9.61 5.29
C GLY A 76 -17.05 9.44 3.99
N ALA A 77 -16.23 8.42 3.91
CA ALA A 77 -15.48 8.05 2.72
C ALA A 77 -16.26 7.15 1.72
N GLY A 78 -17.53 6.83 1.97
CA GLY A 78 -18.36 6.05 1.05
C GLY A 78 -18.17 4.53 1.12
N TRP A 79 -17.74 4.01 2.26
CA TRP A 79 -17.62 2.57 2.50
C TRP A 79 -18.91 1.96 3.05
N ASN A 80 -19.16 0.70 2.74
CA ASN A 80 -20.11 -0.14 3.44
C ASN A 80 -19.50 -0.54 4.80
N VAL A 81 -20.12 -0.11 5.90
CA VAL A 81 -19.63 -0.36 7.27
C VAL A 81 -20.48 -1.40 7.97
N ILE A 82 -19.87 -2.50 8.36
CA ILE A 82 -20.49 -3.59 9.10
C ILE A 82 -19.85 -3.63 10.50
N LYS A 83 -20.67 -3.47 11.54
CA LYS A 83 -20.20 -3.51 12.93
C LYS A 83 -20.55 -4.85 13.57
N VAL A 84 -19.54 -5.55 14.10
CA VAL A 84 -19.68 -6.80 14.84
C VAL A 84 -19.25 -6.57 16.29
N VAL A 85 -20.14 -5.91 17.05
CA VAL A 85 -19.80 -5.36 18.38
C VAL A 85 -20.23 -6.32 19.49
N TRP A 86 -21.44 -6.87 19.40
CA TRP A 86 -22.04 -7.71 20.43
C TRP A 86 -22.37 -9.10 19.88
N GLY A 87 -22.06 -10.12 20.67
CA GLY A 87 -22.38 -11.50 20.31
C GLY A 87 -23.86 -11.83 20.47
N SER A 88 -24.26 -12.99 19.97
CA SER A 88 -25.66 -13.45 19.91
C SER A 88 -26.35 -13.51 21.26
N ALA A 89 -25.62 -13.77 22.35
CA ALA A 89 -26.17 -13.78 23.70
C ALA A 89 -26.71 -12.41 24.17
N TRP A 90 -26.29 -11.33 23.54
CA TRP A 90 -26.84 -10.00 23.78
C TRP A 90 -28.16 -9.72 23.05
N ASP A 91 -28.51 -10.53 22.04
CA ASP A 91 -29.67 -10.24 21.17
C ASP A 91 -30.97 -10.30 21.95
N GLU A 92 -31.12 -11.23 22.91
CA GLU A 92 -32.30 -11.29 23.78
C GLU A 92 -32.44 -10.03 24.65
N LEU A 93 -31.33 -9.58 25.27
CA LEU A 93 -31.32 -8.36 26.07
C LEU A 93 -31.66 -7.12 25.24
N LEU A 94 -31.12 -7.02 24.03
CA LEU A 94 -31.43 -5.92 23.09
C LEU A 94 -32.88 -5.95 22.61
N HIS A 95 -33.47 -7.15 22.38
CA HIS A 95 -34.89 -7.27 22.03
C HIS A 95 -35.83 -6.84 23.19
N ARG A 96 -35.38 -7.02 24.43
CA ARG A 96 -36.14 -6.63 25.63
C ARG A 96 -35.93 -5.14 26.00
N ASP A 97 -35.00 -4.46 25.38
CA ASP A 97 -34.66 -3.05 25.64
C ASP A 97 -35.62 -2.09 24.92
N VAL A 98 -36.89 -2.14 25.29
CA VAL A 98 -37.97 -1.36 24.65
C VAL A 98 -37.74 0.15 24.73
N ASP A 99 -37.15 0.60 25.84
CA ASP A 99 -36.86 2.02 26.10
C ASP A 99 -35.52 2.49 25.55
N GLY A 100 -34.71 1.59 24.98
CA GLY A 100 -33.38 1.90 24.42
C GLY A 100 -32.32 2.27 25.49
N VAL A 101 -32.56 1.92 26.76
CA VAL A 101 -31.61 2.26 27.85
C VAL A 101 -30.34 1.43 27.79
N LEU A 102 -30.42 0.15 27.39
CA LEU A 102 -29.23 -0.69 27.18
C LEU A 102 -28.43 -0.17 25.98
N LEU A 103 -29.09 0.10 24.86
CA LEU A 103 -28.46 0.66 23.70
C LEU A 103 -27.77 2.01 24.01
N ASN A 104 -28.45 2.87 24.78
CA ASN A 104 -27.85 4.13 25.23
C ASN A 104 -26.63 3.92 26.13
N LYS A 105 -26.71 3.01 27.10
CA LYS A 105 -25.54 2.66 27.96
C LYS A 105 -24.38 2.13 27.13
N MET A 106 -24.66 1.25 26.18
CA MET A 106 -23.64 0.74 25.25
C MET A 106 -22.99 1.87 24.43
N ASN A 107 -23.79 2.82 23.96
CA ASN A 107 -23.31 3.94 23.12
C ASN A 107 -22.55 5.00 23.94
N THR A 108 -22.84 5.16 25.21
CA THR A 108 -22.20 6.19 26.07
C THR A 108 -21.02 5.68 26.89
N THR A 109 -20.90 4.36 27.07
CA THR A 109 -19.75 3.75 27.76
C THR A 109 -18.47 3.94 26.93
N VAL A 110 -17.45 4.54 27.53
CA VAL A 110 -16.15 4.80 26.90
C VAL A 110 -15.27 3.56 26.80
N ASP A 111 -14.29 3.60 25.92
CA ASP A 111 -13.41 2.44 25.66
C ASP A 111 -12.63 1.98 26.89
N GLY A 112 -12.18 2.91 27.72
CA GLY A 112 -11.48 2.60 28.98
C GLY A 112 -12.35 1.82 29.98
N GLU A 113 -13.66 2.14 30.07
CA GLU A 113 -14.60 1.34 30.87
C GLU A 113 -14.83 -0.05 30.27
N TYR A 114 -15.00 -0.15 28.93
CA TYR A 114 -15.11 -1.45 28.28
C TYR A 114 -13.88 -2.34 28.45
N GLN A 115 -12.70 -1.75 28.46
CA GLN A 115 -11.47 -2.47 28.76
C GLN A 115 -11.51 -3.02 30.19
N ARG A 116 -11.96 -2.19 31.15
CA ARG A 116 -12.09 -2.63 32.53
C ARG A 116 -13.12 -3.76 32.67
N TYR A 117 -14.29 -3.64 32.06
CA TYR A 117 -15.29 -4.71 32.09
C TYR A 117 -14.81 -6.04 31.47
N ALA A 118 -13.82 -6.01 30.57
CA ALA A 118 -13.22 -7.23 30.03
C ALA A 118 -12.25 -7.93 31.02
N THR A 119 -11.86 -7.26 32.11
CA THR A 119 -10.91 -7.78 33.10
C THR A 119 -11.53 -8.01 34.49
N GLU A 120 -12.80 -7.65 34.65
CA GLU A 120 -13.54 -7.77 35.92
C GLU A 120 -14.57 -8.90 35.84
N ASN A 121 -14.97 -9.39 37.02
CA ASN A 121 -15.99 -10.45 37.13
C ASN A 121 -17.42 -9.94 36.87
N GLY A 122 -18.35 -10.86 36.73
CA GLY A 122 -19.74 -10.55 36.45
C GLY A 122 -20.44 -9.75 37.56
N ALA A 123 -20.08 -9.89 38.82
CA ALA A 123 -20.62 -9.08 39.93
C ALA A 123 -20.25 -7.60 39.74
N TYR A 124 -19.01 -7.31 39.38
CA TYR A 124 -18.56 -5.96 39.07
C TYR A 124 -19.31 -5.37 37.87
N ILE A 125 -19.47 -6.14 36.79
CA ILE A 125 -20.20 -5.72 35.60
C ILE A 125 -21.67 -5.45 35.94
N ARG A 126 -22.30 -6.30 36.72
CA ARG A 126 -23.68 -6.10 37.20
C ARG A 126 -23.82 -4.78 37.94
N GLU A 127 -22.89 -4.49 38.88
CA GLU A 127 -22.95 -3.28 39.69
C GLU A 127 -22.67 -2.00 38.87
N HIS A 128 -21.63 -2.00 38.03
CA HIS A 128 -21.11 -0.79 37.42
C HIS A 128 -21.67 -0.53 36.01
N PHE A 129 -21.96 -1.56 35.22
CA PHE A 129 -22.55 -1.39 33.90
C PHE A 129 -24.09 -1.34 33.97
N PHE A 130 -24.72 -2.31 34.64
CA PHE A 130 -26.19 -2.39 34.72
C PHE A 130 -26.75 -1.67 35.95
N GLY A 131 -26.00 -1.59 37.05
CA GLY A 131 -26.45 -1.08 38.33
C GLY A 131 -26.90 0.40 38.37
N PRO A 132 -26.31 1.33 37.61
CA PRO A 132 -26.72 2.73 37.67
C PRO A 132 -28.15 3.02 37.27
N ASP A 133 -28.78 2.22 36.40
CA ASP A 133 -30.16 2.40 35.97
C ASP A 133 -31.04 1.21 36.42
N PRO A 134 -32.15 1.46 37.16
CA PRO A 134 -33.05 0.40 37.60
C PRO A 134 -33.61 -0.48 36.46
N ARG A 135 -33.79 0.11 35.27
CA ARG A 135 -34.30 -0.62 34.09
C ARG A 135 -33.24 -1.60 33.57
N LEU A 136 -31.97 -1.20 33.59
CA LEU A 136 -30.85 -2.09 33.24
C LEU A 136 -30.72 -3.22 34.25
N ARG A 137 -30.84 -2.93 35.56
CA ARG A 137 -30.84 -3.97 36.61
C ARG A 137 -31.93 -5.01 36.38
N LYS A 138 -33.16 -4.55 36.11
CA LYS A 138 -34.30 -5.42 35.83
C LYS A 138 -34.10 -6.29 34.57
N LEU A 139 -33.43 -5.73 33.55
CA LEU A 139 -33.15 -6.43 32.30
C LEU A 139 -32.32 -7.69 32.52
N VAL A 140 -31.39 -7.68 33.48
CA VAL A 140 -30.44 -8.77 33.77
C VAL A 140 -30.71 -9.48 35.10
N GLU A 141 -31.88 -9.27 35.76
CA GLU A 141 -32.17 -9.88 37.07
C GLU A 141 -32.21 -11.42 37.04
N HIS A 142 -32.50 -11.99 35.89
CA HIS A 142 -32.59 -13.43 35.65
C HIS A 142 -31.26 -14.10 35.31
N LEU A 143 -30.20 -13.31 35.05
CA LEU A 143 -28.88 -13.80 34.73
C LEU A 143 -28.04 -13.93 36.00
N SER A 144 -27.25 -14.99 36.13
CA SER A 144 -26.20 -15.08 37.16
C SER A 144 -25.03 -14.14 36.82
N ASP A 145 -24.14 -13.91 37.80
CA ASP A 145 -22.93 -13.13 37.52
C ASP A 145 -22.03 -13.81 36.50
N ARG A 146 -21.96 -15.14 36.51
CA ARG A 146 -21.23 -15.92 35.51
C ARG A 146 -21.82 -15.75 34.10
N ASP A 147 -23.16 -15.68 33.99
CA ASP A 147 -23.81 -15.44 32.67
C ASP A 147 -23.45 -14.05 32.14
N ILE A 148 -23.44 -13.03 33.01
CA ILE A 148 -23.07 -11.65 32.62
C ILE A 148 -21.59 -11.56 32.21
N GLU A 149 -20.69 -12.22 32.93
CA GLU A 149 -19.28 -12.30 32.60
C GLU A 149 -19.03 -12.94 31.24
N ASN A 150 -19.79 -13.99 30.92
CA ASN A 150 -19.67 -14.74 29.67
C ASN A 150 -20.40 -14.12 28.48
N LEU A 151 -21.01 -12.95 28.60
CA LEU A 151 -21.63 -12.27 27.46
C LEU A 151 -20.55 -11.87 26.41
N PRO A 152 -20.52 -12.52 25.22
CA PRO A 152 -19.38 -12.40 24.33
C PRO A 152 -19.37 -11.08 23.57
N ARG A 153 -18.17 -10.65 23.18
CA ARG A 153 -18.00 -9.62 22.15
C ARG A 153 -18.31 -10.21 20.77
N GLY A 154 -18.81 -9.38 19.87
CA GLY A 154 -19.27 -9.82 18.55
C GLY A 154 -18.15 -10.44 17.70
N GLY A 155 -16.93 -9.93 17.81
CA GLY A 155 -15.77 -10.47 17.10
C GLY A 155 -15.34 -11.88 17.51
N HIS A 156 -15.88 -12.40 18.62
CA HIS A 156 -15.70 -13.78 19.09
C HIS A 156 -16.93 -14.66 18.85
N ASP A 157 -17.97 -14.12 18.21
CA ASP A 157 -19.16 -14.87 17.82
C ASP A 157 -19.04 -15.33 16.37
N TYR A 158 -18.80 -16.62 16.18
CA TYR A 158 -18.58 -17.21 14.85
C TYR A 158 -19.73 -16.98 13.88
N GLN A 159 -20.99 -16.99 14.36
CA GLN A 159 -22.16 -16.76 13.50
C GLN A 159 -22.22 -15.31 13.03
N LYS A 160 -22.00 -14.35 13.94
CA LYS A 160 -21.97 -12.91 13.62
C LYS A 160 -20.79 -12.57 12.71
N VAL A 161 -19.62 -13.15 12.98
CA VAL A 161 -18.42 -12.98 12.13
C VAL A 161 -18.67 -13.54 10.73
N TYR A 162 -19.18 -14.77 10.62
CA TYR A 162 -19.53 -15.36 9.32
C TYR A 162 -20.53 -14.50 8.53
N ALA A 163 -21.60 -14.03 9.18
CA ALA A 163 -22.60 -13.18 8.55
C ALA A 163 -22.00 -11.87 8.04
N ALA A 164 -21.08 -11.27 8.81
CA ALA A 164 -20.39 -10.04 8.41
C ALA A 164 -19.47 -10.24 7.20
N PHE A 165 -18.67 -11.31 7.21
CA PHE A 165 -17.82 -11.66 6.07
C PHE A 165 -18.63 -11.95 4.81
N LYS A 166 -19.75 -12.67 4.94
CA LYS A 166 -20.66 -12.95 3.83
C LYS A 166 -21.24 -11.65 3.26
N ALA A 167 -21.79 -10.77 4.10
CA ALA A 167 -22.35 -9.49 3.68
C ALA A 167 -21.31 -8.58 3.00
N ALA A 168 -20.09 -8.54 3.55
CA ALA A 168 -19.00 -7.81 2.92
C ALA A 168 -18.64 -8.38 1.54
N ALA A 169 -18.54 -9.71 1.41
CA ALA A 169 -18.20 -10.37 0.15
C ALA A 169 -19.27 -10.21 -0.94
N GLU A 170 -20.53 -10.05 -0.57
CA GLU A 170 -21.66 -9.82 -1.47
C GLU A 170 -21.76 -8.37 -1.94
N THR A 171 -21.11 -7.42 -1.25
CA THR A 171 -21.05 -6.01 -1.66
C THR A 171 -20.03 -5.86 -2.78
N THR A 172 -20.43 -5.32 -3.94
CA THR A 172 -19.60 -5.27 -5.14
C THR A 172 -19.38 -3.85 -5.71
N ASP A 173 -20.13 -2.88 -5.24
CA ASP A 173 -20.15 -1.51 -5.79
C ASP A 173 -19.40 -0.48 -4.94
N MET A 174 -19.00 -0.86 -3.73
CA MET A 174 -18.20 -0.04 -2.83
C MET A 174 -17.32 -0.93 -1.93
N PRO A 175 -16.20 -0.42 -1.40
CA PRO A 175 -15.40 -1.17 -0.44
C PRO A 175 -16.16 -1.41 0.86
N SER A 176 -15.84 -2.48 1.56
CA SER A 176 -16.49 -2.83 2.84
C SER A 176 -15.48 -2.87 3.98
N VAL A 177 -15.91 -2.43 5.16
CA VAL A 177 -15.15 -2.58 6.41
C VAL A 177 -15.99 -3.31 7.45
N ILE A 178 -15.36 -4.28 8.12
CA ILE A 178 -15.90 -4.97 9.28
C ILE A 178 -15.16 -4.45 10.52
N LEU A 179 -15.90 -3.77 11.40
CA LEU A 179 -15.40 -3.33 12.70
C LEU A 179 -15.75 -4.39 13.74
N ALA A 180 -14.80 -5.26 14.06
CA ALA A 180 -15.00 -6.42 14.91
C ALA A 180 -14.51 -6.15 16.34
N LYS A 181 -15.41 -6.01 17.31
CA LYS A 181 -15.05 -5.81 18.71
C LYS A 181 -14.60 -7.12 19.32
N THR A 182 -13.38 -7.16 19.84
CA THR A 182 -12.73 -8.32 20.44
C THR A 182 -12.21 -8.03 21.83
N VAL A 183 -11.58 -9.02 22.45
CA VAL A 183 -10.81 -8.90 23.68
C VAL A 183 -9.38 -9.32 23.41
N LYS A 184 -8.40 -8.49 23.79
CA LYS A 184 -6.98 -8.81 23.66
C LYS A 184 -6.64 -10.04 24.51
N GLY A 185 -5.96 -11.02 23.93
CA GLY A 185 -5.60 -12.26 24.63
C GLY A 185 -6.80 -13.17 24.93
N TRP A 186 -7.90 -13.07 24.19
CA TRP A 186 -9.07 -13.93 24.32
C TRP A 186 -8.70 -15.42 24.31
N THR A 187 -9.33 -16.23 25.15
CA THR A 187 -9.04 -17.65 25.46
C THR A 187 -7.81 -17.90 26.33
N LEU A 188 -6.91 -16.93 26.52
CA LEU A 188 -5.72 -17.16 27.35
C LEU A 188 -6.00 -17.17 28.85
N GLY A 189 -7.19 -16.78 29.29
CA GLY A 189 -7.65 -16.89 30.64
C GLY A 189 -7.32 -15.71 31.55
N GLU A 190 -7.59 -15.89 32.83
CA GLU A 190 -7.37 -14.88 33.85
C GLU A 190 -5.89 -14.45 33.92
N GLY A 191 -5.66 -13.15 34.05
CA GLY A 191 -4.32 -12.56 34.01
C GLY A 191 -3.80 -12.18 32.64
N PHE A 192 -4.45 -12.64 31.54
CA PHE A 192 -4.12 -12.29 30.16
C PHE A 192 -5.21 -11.48 29.48
N GLU A 193 -6.46 -11.95 29.54
CA GLU A 193 -7.56 -11.35 28.81
C GLU A 193 -7.78 -9.88 29.21
N GLY A 194 -7.80 -9.00 28.21
CA GLY A 194 -8.01 -7.57 28.38
C GLY A 194 -6.88 -6.81 29.10
N ARG A 195 -5.80 -7.46 29.48
CA ARG A 195 -4.69 -6.83 30.24
C ARG A 195 -3.70 -6.13 29.30
N ASN A 196 -3.22 -4.95 29.69
CA ASN A 196 -2.18 -4.24 28.94
C ASN A 196 -0.86 -5.04 28.94
N ALA A 197 -0.53 -5.69 30.05
CA ALA A 197 0.69 -6.50 30.20
C ALA A 197 0.74 -7.72 29.26
N THR A 198 -0.37 -8.15 28.67
CA THR A 198 -0.45 -9.34 27.82
C THR A 198 0.53 -9.29 26.66
N HIS A 199 0.79 -8.09 26.12
CA HIS A 199 1.76 -7.93 25.04
C HIS A 199 3.20 -8.29 25.45
N GLN A 200 3.55 -8.12 26.72
CA GLN A 200 4.90 -8.36 27.25
C GLN A 200 5.08 -9.75 27.87
N ILE A 201 4.00 -10.49 28.10
CA ILE A 201 4.06 -11.81 28.72
C ILE A 201 4.63 -12.80 27.71
N LYS A 202 5.79 -13.40 28.06
CA LYS A 202 6.52 -14.33 27.17
C LYS A 202 6.34 -15.81 27.54
N LYS A 203 5.88 -16.09 28.77
CA LYS A 203 5.72 -17.46 29.28
C LYS A 203 4.45 -17.54 30.13
N MET A 204 3.78 -18.66 30.04
CA MET A 204 2.68 -19.05 30.94
C MET A 204 3.20 -19.94 32.07
N THR A 205 2.59 -19.82 33.24
CA THR A 205 2.81 -20.76 34.35
C THR A 205 2.08 -22.08 34.04
N LYS A 206 2.45 -23.18 34.74
CA LYS A 206 1.77 -24.47 34.62
C LYS A 206 0.26 -24.32 34.81
N ASN A 207 -0.20 -23.61 35.82
CA ASN A 207 -1.63 -23.42 36.08
C ASN A 207 -2.34 -22.67 34.94
N GLN A 208 -1.69 -21.67 34.34
CA GLN A 208 -2.24 -20.97 33.19
C GLN A 208 -2.30 -21.85 31.95
N LEU A 209 -1.33 -22.74 31.75
CA LEU A 209 -1.37 -23.74 30.67
C LEU A 209 -2.47 -24.77 30.89
N LEU A 210 -2.73 -25.19 32.12
CA LEU A 210 -3.84 -26.07 32.46
C LEU A 210 -5.20 -25.41 32.18
N ASP A 211 -5.37 -24.14 32.60
CA ASP A 211 -6.59 -23.37 32.30
C ASP A 211 -6.79 -23.21 30.79
N LEU A 212 -5.73 -22.89 30.04
CA LEU A 212 -5.79 -22.78 28.58
C LEU A 212 -6.18 -24.11 27.91
N ARG A 213 -5.57 -25.21 28.37
CA ARG A 213 -5.88 -26.57 27.89
C ARG A 213 -7.37 -26.92 28.08
N GLU A 214 -7.92 -26.64 29.27
CA GLU A 214 -9.35 -26.84 29.58
C GLU A 214 -10.24 -25.96 28.69
N ARG A 215 -9.90 -24.68 28.52
CA ARG A 215 -10.65 -23.74 27.65
C ARG A 215 -10.63 -24.14 26.18
N LEU A 216 -9.59 -24.82 25.74
CA LEU A 216 -9.45 -25.32 24.36
C LEU A 216 -10.01 -26.75 24.21
N HIS A 217 -10.52 -27.39 25.28
CA HIS A 217 -10.98 -28.76 25.29
C HIS A 217 -9.95 -29.75 24.77
N MET A 218 -8.70 -29.62 25.24
CA MET A 218 -7.54 -30.43 24.80
C MET A 218 -7.04 -31.37 25.90
N GLU A 219 -7.88 -31.76 26.85
CA GLU A 219 -7.51 -32.59 27.97
C GLU A 219 -7.06 -34.00 27.54
N ASP A 220 -7.69 -34.52 26.49
CA ASP A 220 -7.39 -35.85 25.96
C ASP A 220 -6.09 -35.87 25.12
N GLU A 221 -5.80 -34.75 24.41
CA GLU A 221 -4.64 -34.62 23.53
C GLU A 221 -3.39 -34.18 24.26
N ILE A 222 -3.53 -33.40 25.32
CA ILE A 222 -2.43 -32.85 26.13
C ILE A 222 -2.59 -33.30 27.59
N PRO A 223 -2.01 -34.45 27.99
CA PRO A 223 -2.04 -34.90 29.39
C PRO A 223 -1.39 -33.89 30.33
N GLU A 224 -1.90 -33.80 31.55
CA GLU A 224 -1.37 -32.84 32.57
C GLU A 224 0.12 -33.03 32.83
N GLU A 225 0.58 -34.28 32.85
CA GLU A 225 1.97 -34.63 33.08
C GLU A 225 2.92 -34.06 32.03
N SER A 226 2.42 -33.82 30.83
CA SER A 226 3.21 -33.22 29.73
C SER A 226 3.51 -31.72 29.95
N LEU A 227 2.86 -31.08 30.91
CA LEU A 227 3.01 -29.66 31.23
C LEU A 227 3.88 -29.42 32.47
N GLU A 228 4.51 -30.45 33.08
CA GLU A 228 5.32 -30.32 34.28
C GLU A 228 6.49 -29.34 34.13
N ASP A 229 7.13 -29.33 32.97
CA ASP A 229 8.25 -28.43 32.66
C ASP A 229 7.80 -27.01 32.21
N GLY A 230 6.49 -26.73 32.22
CA GLY A 230 5.92 -25.44 31.77
C GLY A 230 6.09 -25.19 30.28
N ILE A 231 6.36 -26.24 29.49
CA ILE A 231 6.49 -26.20 28.05
C ILE A 231 5.42 -27.12 27.44
N PRO A 232 4.40 -26.58 26.74
CA PRO A 232 3.38 -27.43 26.13
C PRO A 232 4.00 -28.29 25.02
N PRO A 233 3.57 -29.56 24.89
CA PRO A 233 4.01 -30.39 23.78
C PRO A 233 3.49 -29.84 22.47
N TYR A 234 4.26 -30.11 21.39
CA TYR A 234 3.76 -29.78 20.05
C TYR A 234 2.59 -30.70 19.70
N PHE A 235 1.41 -30.11 19.56
CA PHE A 235 0.22 -30.82 19.14
C PHE A 235 -0.05 -30.61 17.67
N ARG A 236 -0.37 -31.69 16.96
CA ARG A 236 -0.84 -31.67 15.59
C ARG A 236 -1.96 -32.71 15.45
N PRO A 237 -3.14 -32.33 14.94
CA PRO A 237 -4.20 -33.28 14.66
C PRO A 237 -3.71 -34.41 13.75
N SER A 238 -4.19 -35.62 13.99
CA SER A 238 -3.90 -36.77 13.11
C SER A 238 -4.31 -36.46 11.67
N THR A 239 -3.55 -36.99 10.72
CA THR A 239 -3.90 -36.86 9.30
C THR A 239 -5.26 -37.46 8.96
N ASP A 240 -5.75 -38.38 9.79
CA ASP A 240 -7.05 -39.06 9.62
C ASP A 240 -8.17 -38.38 10.41
N SER A 241 -7.89 -37.33 11.21
CA SER A 241 -8.91 -36.60 11.94
C SER A 241 -9.83 -35.81 10.99
N GLU A 242 -11.07 -35.60 11.40
CA GLU A 242 -12.04 -34.82 10.62
C GLU A 242 -11.60 -33.40 10.37
N GLU A 243 -10.98 -32.75 11.36
CA GLU A 243 -10.46 -31.37 11.26
C GLU A 243 -9.36 -31.27 10.21
N HIS A 244 -8.41 -32.21 10.24
CA HIS A 244 -7.32 -32.25 9.26
C HIS A 244 -7.87 -32.47 7.85
N GLN A 245 -8.74 -33.47 7.66
CA GLN A 245 -9.36 -33.79 6.36
C GLN A 245 -10.17 -32.61 5.83
N TYR A 246 -10.97 -31.95 6.68
CA TYR A 246 -11.74 -30.77 6.30
C TYR A 246 -10.81 -29.63 5.84
N MET A 247 -9.79 -29.31 6.63
CA MET A 247 -8.81 -28.25 6.30
C MET A 247 -8.13 -28.54 4.95
N ILE A 248 -7.62 -29.75 4.75
CA ILE A 248 -6.94 -30.17 3.51
C ILE A 248 -7.89 -30.09 2.30
N GLN A 249 -9.13 -30.56 2.45
CA GLN A 249 -10.12 -30.47 1.38
C GLN A 249 -10.41 -29.02 0.98
N ARG A 250 -10.60 -28.13 1.97
CA ARG A 250 -10.82 -26.70 1.71
C ARG A 250 -9.61 -26.05 1.04
N ARG A 251 -8.39 -26.35 1.50
CA ARG A 251 -7.16 -25.84 0.88
C ARG A 251 -6.98 -26.32 -0.55
N ARG A 252 -7.30 -27.58 -0.83
CA ARG A 252 -7.25 -28.12 -2.21
C ARG A 252 -8.28 -27.42 -3.10
N ALA A 253 -9.48 -27.16 -2.62
CA ALA A 253 -10.51 -26.42 -3.35
C ALA A 253 -10.08 -24.97 -3.66
N LEU A 254 -9.19 -24.37 -2.83
CA LEU A 254 -8.58 -23.07 -3.04
C LEU A 254 -7.26 -23.17 -3.83
N HIS A 255 -6.99 -24.32 -4.46
CA HIS A 255 -5.86 -24.58 -5.34
C HIS A 255 -4.47 -24.63 -4.68
N GLY A 256 -4.38 -24.90 -3.40
CA GLY A 256 -3.11 -25.20 -2.75
C GLY A 256 -2.88 -24.50 -1.42
N PHE A 257 -1.65 -24.60 -0.95
CA PHE A 257 -1.25 -24.19 0.38
C PHE A 257 -0.48 -22.87 0.32
N ILE A 258 -0.72 -22.00 1.30
CA ILE A 258 0.12 -20.82 1.55
C ILE A 258 1.36 -21.25 2.36
N PRO A 259 2.52 -20.58 2.20
CA PRO A 259 2.74 -19.33 1.47
C PRO A 259 3.08 -19.49 -0.02
N LYS A 260 2.91 -20.67 -0.60
CA LYS A 260 3.28 -20.90 -2.01
C LYS A 260 2.45 -19.99 -2.93
N ARG A 261 3.08 -18.96 -3.48
CA ARG A 261 2.49 -18.16 -4.56
C ARG A 261 2.55 -18.97 -5.85
N VAL A 262 1.40 -19.11 -6.49
CA VAL A 262 1.31 -19.76 -7.81
C VAL A 262 0.74 -18.73 -8.77
N VAL A 263 1.59 -18.15 -9.58
CA VAL A 263 1.20 -17.35 -10.74
C VAL A 263 0.99 -18.32 -11.89
N ARG A 264 -0.25 -18.57 -12.27
CA ARG A 264 -0.62 -19.58 -13.25
C ARG A 264 -0.48 -19.11 -14.67
N ASP A 265 -0.84 -17.87 -14.89
CA ASP A 265 -0.89 -17.24 -16.20
C ASP A 265 0.22 -16.19 -16.27
N ARG A 266 1.38 -16.63 -16.70
CA ARG A 266 2.55 -15.76 -16.86
C ARG A 266 2.59 -15.27 -18.28
N ARG A 267 2.39 -13.98 -18.47
CA ARG A 267 2.51 -13.35 -19.76
C ARG A 267 3.88 -12.69 -19.87
N PRO A 268 4.66 -12.97 -20.89
CA PRO A 268 5.89 -12.25 -21.12
C PRO A 268 5.62 -10.76 -21.36
N LEU A 269 6.59 -9.94 -21.09
CA LEU A 269 6.60 -8.53 -21.47
C LEU A 269 7.37 -8.44 -22.81
N ALA A 270 6.73 -7.98 -23.87
CA ALA A 270 7.47 -7.70 -25.09
C ALA A 270 8.53 -6.62 -24.84
N ALA A 271 9.70 -6.74 -25.40
CA ALA A 271 10.68 -5.66 -25.35
C ALA A 271 10.14 -4.45 -26.14
N PRO A 272 10.35 -3.22 -25.66
CA PRO A 272 9.97 -2.03 -26.43
C PRO A 272 10.82 -1.92 -27.70
N SER A 273 10.29 -1.22 -28.70
CA SER A 273 11.05 -0.85 -29.88
C SER A 273 12.32 -0.06 -29.51
N ALA A 274 13.44 -0.34 -30.14
CA ALA A 274 14.69 0.40 -29.93
C ALA A 274 14.65 1.84 -30.47
N ALA A 275 13.70 2.15 -31.38
CA ALA A 275 13.67 3.44 -32.08
C ALA A 275 13.60 4.67 -31.14
N PRO A 276 12.78 4.71 -30.07
CA PRO A 276 12.76 5.86 -29.15
C PRO A 276 14.10 6.10 -28.44
N PHE A 277 14.81 5.05 -28.07
CA PHE A 277 16.11 5.14 -27.40
C PHE A 277 17.18 5.65 -28.37
N LEU A 278 17.22 5.11 -29.57
CA LEU A 278 18.11 5.57 -30.65
C LEU A 278 17.86 7.04 -31.04
N GLU A 279 16.63 7.52 -30.92
CA GLU A 279 16.34 8.94 -31.18
C GLU A 279 16.96 9.84 -30.11
N LEU A 280 16.91 9.45 -28.85
CA LEU A 280 17.54 10.21 -27.77
C LEU A 280 19.07 10.26 -27.92
N GLN A 281 19.70 9.23 -28.48
CA GLN A 281 21.15 9.20 -28.74
C GLN A 281 21.60 10.24 -29.77
N LYS A 282 20.70 10.71 -30.64
CA LYS A 282 21.03 11.72 -31.67
C LYS A 282 21.12 13.14 -31.11
N GLY A 283 20.67 13.36 -29.88
CA GLY A 283 20.56 14.68 -29.29
C GLY A 283 19.46 15.56 -29.90
N SER A 284 19.48 16.86 -29.59
CA SER A 284 18.39 17.77 -29.96
C SER A 284 18.63 18.59 -31.24
N SER A 285 19.75 18.39 -31.94
CA SER A 285 20.09 19.07 -33.20
C SER A 285 19.96 20.59 -33.15
N GLY A 286 20.57 21.22 -32.13
CA GLY A 286 20.59 22.66 -31.93
C GLY A 286 19.33 23.25 -31.25
N ARG A 287 18.36 22.42 -30.89
CA ARG A 287 17.19 22.86 -30.10
C ARG A 287 17.45 22.70 -28.62
N GLU A 288 17.04 23.69 -27.84
CA GLU A 288 17.08 23.59 -26.39
C GLU A 288 15.89 22.76 -25.88
N VAL A 289 16.17 21.70 -25.16
CA VAL A 289 15.18 20.76 -24.59
C VAL A 289 15.60 20.39 -23.18
N SER A 290 14.64 20.33 -22.28
CA SER A 290 14.89 19.85 -20.91
C SER A 290 14.88 18.31 -20.84
N THR A 291 15.54 17.74 -19.83
CA THR A 291 15.48 16.29 -19.59
C THR A 291 14.07 15.83 -19.20
N THR A 292 13.25 16.69 -18.57
CA THR A 292 11.81 16.41 -18.34
C THR A 292 11.08 16.22 -19.67
N MET A 293 11.31 17.09 -20.66
CA MET A 293 10.65 16.95 -21.97
C MET A 293 11.20 15.78 -22.78
N ALA A 294 12.50 15.46 -22.64
CA ALA A 294 13.08 14.26 -23.25
C ALA A 294 12.42 12.99 -22.67
N PHE A 295 12.24 12.93 -21.36
CA PHE A 295 11.53 11.84 -20.68
C PHE A 295 10.08 11.72 -21.16
N THR A 296 9.33 12.82 -21.20
CA THR A 296 7.93 12.80 -21.63
C THR A 296 7.79 12.34 -23.09
N SER A 297 8.75 12.72 -23.96
CA SER A 297 8.78 12.23 -25.34
C SER A 297 9.04 10.72 -25.40
N LEU A 298 10.03 10.22 -24.65
CA LEU A 298 10.31 8.78 -24.54
C LEU A 298 9.08 8.03 -24.00
N LEU A 299 8.48 8.51 -22.92
CA LEU A 299 7.31 7.90 -22.30
C LEU A 299 6.14 7.79 -23.29
N ARG A 300 5.88 8.86 -24.08
CA ARG A 300 4.85 8.86 -25.13
C ARG A 300 5.14 7.81 -26.20
N ASP A 301 6.38 7.69 -26.64
CA ASP A 301 6.76 6.74 -27.68
C ASP A 301 6.71 5.29 -27.15
N LEU A 302 7.06 5.05 -25.88
CA LEU A 302 6.86 3.78 -25.19
C LEU A 302 5.37 3.42 -25.08
N LEU A 303 4.51 4.39 -24.76
CA LEU A 303 3.06 4.19 -24.69
C LEU A 303 2.43 3.86 -26.05
N ARG A 304 3.01 4.33 -27.14
CA ARG A 304 2.58 4.06 -28.53
C ARG A 304 3.07 2.73 -29.09
N ASP A 305 4.02 2.09 -28.41
CA ASP A 305 4.51 0.80 -28.83
C ASP A 305 3.37 -0.24 -28.80
N GLN A 306 3.20 -0.99 -29.89
CA GLN A 306 2.04 -1.87 -30.07
C GLN A 306 2.01 -3.07 -29.12
N GLU A 307 3.16 -3.57 -28.72
CA GLU A 307 3.27 -4.77 -27.90
C GLU A 307 3.62 -4.45 -26.43
N PHE A 308 4.39 -3.38 -26.23
CA PHE A 308 4.86 -2.93 -24.93
C PHE A 308 3.93 -1.89 -24.29
N GLY A 309 3.36 -0.98 -25.08
CA GLY A 309 2.70 0.24 -24.60
C GLY A 309 1.55 -0.02 -23.62
N ASP A 310 0.78 -1.10 -23.83
CA ASP A 310 -0.32 -1.48 -22.93
C ASP A 310 0.14 -1.80 -21.49
N ARG A 311 1.43 -2.05 -21.29
CA ARG A 311 2.02 -2.38 -19.99
C ARG A 311 2.57 -1.18 -19.24
N VAL A 312 2.77 -0.06 -19.93
CA VAL A 312 3.28 1.18 -19.34
C VAL A 312 2.19 1.85 -18.52
N VAL A 313 2.51 2.27 -17.29
CA VAL A 313 1.58 2.93 -16.36
C VAL A 313 2.21 4.25 -15.90
N PRO A 314 1.89 5.38 -16.55
CA PRO A 314 2.26 6.68 -16.03
C PRO A 314 1.44 7.01 -14.78
N ILE A 315 2.11 7.46 -13.73
CA ILE A 315 1.49 7.80 -12.44
C ILE A 315 1.98 9.20 -12.04
N VAL A 316 1.05 10.06 -11.67
CA VAL A 316 1.34 11.38 -11.12
C VAL A 316 0.38 11.66 -9.96
N PRO A 317 0.81 12.37 -8.91
CA PRO A 317 -0.12 12.81 -7.86
C PRO A 317 -1.01 13.94 -8.37
N ASP A 318 -0.40 14.93 -9.02
CA ASP A 318 -0.98 16.10 -9.67
C ASP A 318 0.15 16.70 -10.52
N GLU A 319 -0.03 17.88 -11.10
CA GLU A 319 1.04 18.60 -11.80
C GLU A 319 1.53 17.95 -13.12
N ALA A 320 0.72 17.12 -13.74
CA ALA A 320 1.07 16.54 -15.05
C ALA A 320 1.47 17.60 -16.10
N ARG A 321 0.88 18.81 -16.02
CA ARG A 321 1.22 19.95 -16.90
C ARG A 321 2.64 20.45 -16.66
N THR A 322 3.07 20.55 -15.40
CA THR A 322 4.44 20.97 -15.03
C THR A 322 5.48 19.97 -15.53
N PHE A 323 5.12 18.71 -15.62
CA PHE A 323 5.97 17.62 -16.11
C PHE A 323 5.83 17.38 -17.63
N GLY A 324 5.04 18.22 -18.36
CA GLY A 324 4.80 18.09 -19.79
C GLY A 324 3.94 16.88 -20.18
N MET A 325 3.35 16.19 -19.21
CA MET A 325 2.56 14.98 -19.41
C MET A 325 1.11 15.26 -19.87
N ASP A 326 0.65 16.50 -19.84
CA ASP A 326 -0.66 16.91 -20.33
C ASP A 326 -0.86 16.62 -21.82
N SER A 327 0.23 16.54 -22.58
CA SER A 327 0.23 16.09 -23.98
C SER A 327 -0.29 14.64 -24.17
N LEU A 328 -0.28 13.84 -23.10
CA LEU A 328 -0.72 12.44 -23.07
C LEU A 328 -2.23 12.29 -22.83
N PHE A 329 -2.90 13.31 -22.26
CA PHE A 329 -4.29 13.22 -21.79
C PHE A 329 -5.30 12.80 -22.88
N ARG A 330 -5.20 13.35 -24.07
CA ARG A 330 -6.15 13.03 -25.15
C ARG A 330 -5.95 11.64 -25.74
N GLU A 331 -4.71 11.23 -25.87
CA GLU A 331 -4.35 9.98 -26.54
C GLU A 331 -4.53 8.78 -25.59
N PHE A 332 -3.99 8.86 -24.39
CA PHE A 332 -3.94 7.74 -23.45
C PHE A 332 -4.98 7.85 -22.33
N LYS A 333 -5.54 9.01 -22.11
CA LYS A 333 -6.58 9.33 -21.14
C LYS A 333 -6.21 9.02 -19.67
N ILE A 334 -6.81 9.75 -18.76
CA ILE A 334 -6.71 9.53 -17.32
C ILE A 334 -7.72 8.44 -16.94
N TYR A 335 -7.27 7.45 -16.18
CA TYR A 335 -8.16 6.43 -15.68
C TYR A 335 -9.16 7.02 -14.69
N ALA A 336 -10.44 6.78 -14.92
CA ALA A 336 -11.51 7.12 -13.99
C ALA A 336 -12.50 5.96 -13.86
N PRO A 337 -12.80 5.48 -12.63
CA PRO A 337 -13.61 4.27 -12.43
C PRO A 337 -15.04 4.38 -12.93
N ARG A 338 -15.52 5.60 -13.20
CA ARG A 338 -16.86 5.93 -13.72
C ARG A 338 -16.84 6.53 -15.12
N GLY A 339 -15.66 6.73 -15.70
CA GLY A 339 -15.48 7.53 -16.90
C GLY A 339 -15.74 9.02 -16.63
N GLN A 340 -15.73 9.83 -17.68
CA GLN A 340 -15.97 11.27 -17.59
C GLN A 340 -17.48 11.59 -17.66
N LEU A 341 -18.05 12.07 -16.58
CA LEU A 341 -19.47 12.38 -16.45
C LEU A 341 -19.78 13.88 -16.59
N TYR A 342 -18.81 14.66 -16.99
CA TYR A 342 -18.88 16.13 -17.16
C TYR A 342 -18.08 16.54 -18.40
N GLU A 343 -18.33 17.75 -18.89
CA GLU A 343 -17.54 18.38 -19.93
C GLU A 343 -16.43 19.20 -19.27
N PRO A 344 -15.14 18.96 -19.59
CA PRO A 344 -14.05 19.72 -18.96
C PRO A 344 -14.08 21.18 -19.41
N VAL A 345 -13.61 22.07 -18.54
CA VAL A 345 -13.62 23.53 -18.77
C VAL A 345 -12.84 23.92 -20.02
N ASP A 346 -11.78 23.18 -20.32
CA ASP A 346 -10.88 23.40 -21.44
C ASP A 346 -11.06 22.39 -22.59
N HIS A 347 -12.29 21.89 -22.77
CA HIS A 347 -12.63 20.86 -23.77
C HIS A 347 -12.26 21.25 -25.21
N ASP A 348 -12.25 22.54 -25.52
CA ASP A 348 -11.87 23.08 -26.82
C ASP A 348 -10.34 23.10 -27.06
N LEU A 349 -9.55 22.93 -26.00
CA LEU A 349 -8.09 22.99 -26.11
C LEU A 349 -7.51 21.66 -26.56
N LEU A 350 -6.39 21.73 -27.27
CA LEU A 350 -5.68 20.53 -27.72
C LEU A 350 -5.22 19.64 -26.56
N LEU A 351 -4.85 20.24 -25.44
CA LEU A 351 -4.36 19.57 -24.23
C LEU A 351 -5.46 19.46 -23.15
N SER A 352 -6.70 19.15 -23.57
CA SER A 352 -7.84 19.05 -22.66
C SER A 352 -7.71 17.86 -21.71
N TYR A 353 -8.12 18.07 -20.47
CA TYR A 353 -8.23 17.03 -19.45
C TYR A 353 -9.27 15.99 -19.89
N THR A 354 -8.85 14.73 -20.04
CA THR A 354 -9.72 13.68 -20.59
C THR A 354 -9.65 12.42 -19.74
N GLU A 355 -10.79 12.01 -19.16
CA GLU A 355 -10.94 10.81 -18.37
C GLU A 355 -11.66 9.69 -19.12
N ALA A 356 -11.32 8.43 -18.81
CA ALA A 356 -12.01 7.26 -19.34
C ALA A 356 -11.93 6.05 -18.41
N LEU A 357 -12.88 5.11 -18.58
CA LEU A 357 -12.89 3.83 -17.85
C LEU A 357 -11.65 2.99 -18.10
N ASP A 358 -11.10 3.09 -19.30
CA ASP A 358 -9.93 2.37 -19.81
C ASP A 358 -8.68 3.27 -19.91
N GLY A 359 -8.75 4.47 -19.32
CA GLY A 359 -7.62 5.40 -19.30
C GLY A 359 -6.35 4.76 -18.75
N GLN A 360 -5.20 5.23 -19.26
CA GLN A 360 -3.92 4.61 -18.97
C GLN A 360 -3.12 5.36 -17.91
N LEU A 361 -3.28 6.68 -17.80
CA LEU A 361 -2.64 7.48 -16.78
C LEU A 361 -3.38 7.36 -15.46
N LEU A 362 -2.63 7.24 -14.37
CA LEU A 362 -3.15 7.35 -13.01
C LEU A 362 -2.81 8.75 -12.47
N GLU A 363 -3.82 9.60 -12.33
CA GLU A 363 -3.72 10.89 -11.67
C GLU A 363 -4.45 10.80 -10.32
N GLU A 364 -3.65 10.65 -9.26
CA GLU A 364 -4.15 10.19 -7.94
C GLU A 364 -4.69 11.35 -7.07
N GLY A 365 -4.37 12.59 -7.41
CA GLY A 365 -4.51 13.76 -6.55
C GLY A 365 -3.24 14.03 -5.75
N ILE A 366 -3.19 15.12 -5.00
CA ILE A 366 -2.01 15.55 -4.23
C ILE A 366 -1.79 14.58 -3.05
N THR A 367 -1.32 13.38 -3.37
CA THR A 367 -1.04 12.30 -2.43
C THR A 367 0.13 11.44 -2.95
N GLU A 368 1.33 11.77 -2.55
CA GLU A 368 2.51 11.01 -2.93
C GLU A 368 2.44 9.56 -2.40
N ALA A 369 1.92 9.37 -1.19
CA ALA A 369 1.74 8.04 -0.61
C ALA A 369 0.74 7.18 -1.39
N GLY A 370 -0.40 7.76 -1.83
CA GLY A 370 -1.39 7.07 -2.67
C GLY A 370 -0.82 6.68 -4.02
N SER A 371 -0.10 7.61 -4.67
CA SER A 371 0.59 7.37 -5.95
C SER A 371 1.65 6.28 -5.83
N MET A 372 2.43 6.28 -4.74
CA MET A 372 3.42 5.25 -4.47
C MET A 372 2.78 3.89 -4.23
N ALA A 373 1.65 3.82 -3.55
CA ALA A 373 0.90 2.57 -3.36
C ALA A 373 0.42 1.99 -4.71
N SER A 374 -0.07 2.84 -5.61
CA SER A 374 -0.44 2.45 -6.98
C SER A 374 0.77 1.99 -7.80
N TRP A 375 1.92 2.66 -7.63
CA TRP A 375 3.17 2.27 -8.26
C TRP A 375 3.66 0.90 -7.76
N ILE A 376 3.63 0.64 -6.45
CA ILE A 376 3.95 -0.67 -5.86
C ILE A 376 3.00 -1.76 -6.41
N ALA A 377 1.70 -1.47 -6.46
CA ALA A 377 0.71 -2.41 -6.98
C ALA A 377 0.95 -2.75 -8.46
N ALA A 378 1.30 -1.77 -9.28
CA ALA A 378 1.65 -1.98 -10.69
C ALA A 378 2.98 -2.74 -10.83
N GLY A 379 4.03 -2.31 -10.13
CA GLY A 379 5.36 -2.91 -10.20
C GLY A 379 5.47 -4.33 -9.64
N THR A 380 4.50 -4.76 -8.80
CA THR A 380 4.40 -6.14 -8.29
C THR A 380 3.41 -7.02 -9.07
N SER A 381 2.78 -6.48 -10.11
CA SER A 381 1.73 -7.18 -10.87
C SER A 381 2.22 -8.46 -11.56
N TYR A 382 3.49 -8.52 -11.95
CA TYR A 382 4.12 -9.73 -12.49
C TYR A 382 4.01 -10.94 -11.54
N ALA A 383 4.12 -10.70 -10.22
CA ALA A 383 4.01 -11.71 -9.19
C ALA A 383 2.56 -11.96 -8.74
N ASN A 384 1.70 -10.95 -8.80
CA ASN A 384 0.33 -11.01 -8.29
C ASN A 384 -0.69 -11.46 -9.34
N THR A 385 -0.53 -11.02 -10.59
CA THR A 385 -1.48 -11.28 -11.67
C THR A 385 -0.88 -12.08 -12.81
N GLY A 386 0.46 -12.21 -12.87
CA GLY A 386 1.19 -12.82 -13.99
C GLY A 386 1.27 -11.92 -15.22
N VAL A 387 0.78 -10.69 -15.12
CA VAL A 387 0.80 -9.68 -16.18
C VAL A 387 1.69 -8.53 -15.70
N PRO A 388 2.96 -8.49 -16.12
CA PRO A 388 3.86 -7.42 -15.72
C PRO A 388 3.36 -6.06 -16.22
N MET A 389 3.43 -5.06 -15.35
CA MET A 389 3.24 -3.65 -15.69
C MET A 389 4.53 -2.90 -15.41
N VAL A 390 4.79 -1.86 -16.18
CA VAL A 390 5.98 -1.01 -16.06
C VAL A 390 5.54 0.39 -15.61
N PRO A 391 5.50 0.66 -14.31
CA PRO A 391 5.08 1.95 -13.82
C PRO A 391 6.21 2.98 -13.86
N PHE A 392 5.85 4.19 -14.30
CA PHE A 392 6.63 5.41 -14.22
C PHE A 392 5.90 6.38 -13.29
N TYR A 393 6.41 6.56 -12.09
CA TYR A 393 5.82 7.49 -11.13
C TYR A 393 6.61 8.78 -11.10
N THR A 394 5.99 9.87 -11.57
CA THR A 394 6.61 11.19 -11.63
C THR A 394 6.11 12.08 -10.49
N PHE A 395 7.02 12.67 -9.74
CA PHE A 395 6.75 13.52 -8.59
C PHE A 395 7.80 14.61 -8.45
N TYR A 396 7.52 15.63 -7.65
CA TYR A 396 8.55 16.61 -7.29
C TYR A 396 9.65 15.96 -6.47
N SER A 397 10.89 16.01 -6.96
CA SER A 397 12.05 15.34 -6.34
C SER A 397 12.27 15.77 -4.89
N MET A 398 12.02 17.04 -4.58
CA MET A 398 12.12 17.60 -3.24
C MET A 398 11.18 16.87 -2.25
N PHE A 399 9.96 16.56 -2.66
CA PHE A 399 8.96 15.97 -1.76
C PHE A 399 8.98 14.44 -1.73
N GLY A 400 9.44 13.79 -2.79
CA GLY A 400 9.34 12.35 -2.98
C GLY A 400 9.76 11.55 -1.76
N PHE A 401 11.03 11.27 -1.62
CA PHE A 401 11.55 10.42 -0.54
C PHE A 401 11.26 10.93 0.88
N GLN A 402 11.02 12.22 1.06
CA GLN A 402 10.58 12.76 2.35
C GLN A 402 9.17 12.28 2.75
N ARG A 403 8.32 12.00 1.76
CA ARG A 403 6.93 11.59 1.98
C ARG A 403 6.67 10.11 1.73
N ILE A 404 7.53 9.47 0.94
CA ILE A 404 7.34 8.06 0.55
C ILE A 404 8.48 7.14 1.01
N GLY A 405 9.36 7.59 1.89
CA GLY A 405 10.53 6.82 2.31
C GLY A 405 10.19 5.42 2.82
N ASP A 406 9.24 5.30 3.74
CA ASP A 406 8.76 4.02 4.26
C ASP A 406 8.16 3.14 3.16
N LEU A 407 7.38 3.74 2.26
CA LEU A 407 6.80 3.00 1.13
C LEU A 407 7.86 2.57 0.12
N ALA A 408 8.97 3.30 -0.02
CA ALA A 408 10.09 2.88 -0.86
C ALA A 408 10.82 1.67 -0.26
N TRP A 409 10.96 1.59 1.07
CA TRP A 409 11.42 0.38 1.76
C TRP A 409 10.44 -0.79 1.59
N LEU A 410 9.14 -0.54 1.74
CA LEU A 410 8.10 -1.55 1.45
C LEU A 410 8.17 -2.03 0.00
N ALA A 411 8.43 -1.13 -0.95
CA ALA A 411 8.59 -1.47 -2.36
C ALA A 411 9.75 -2.45 -2.58
N ALA A 412 10.90 -2.22 -1.91
CA ALA A 412 12.04 -3.11 -1.95
C ALA A 412 11.69 -4.51 -1.38
N ASP A 413 11.07 -4.56 -0.21
CA ASP A 413 10.62 -5.82 0.42
C ASP A 413 9.57 -6.56 -0.43
N ALA A 414 8.69 -5.81 -1.10
CA ALA A 414 7.67 -6.37 -2.00
C ALA A 414 8.23 -6.78 -3.36
N ARG A 415 9.53 -6.51 -3.65
CA ARG A 415 10.19 -6.77 -4.93
C ARG A 415 9.52 -6.02 -6.08
N THR A 416 9.20 -4.76 -5.85
CA THR A 416 8.59 -3.88 -6.83
C THR A 416 9.58 -3.54 -7.94
N ARG A 417 9.12 -3.48 -9.18
CA ARG A 417 9.88 -3.12 -10.37
C ARG A 417 9.27 -1.90 -11.02
N GLY A 418 10.09 -0.96 -11.49
CA GLY A 418 9.60 0.24 -12.17
C GLY A 418 10.51 1.45 -11.95
N PHE A 419 10.03 2.62 -12.34
CA PHE A 419 10.78 3.85 -12.36
C PHE A 419 10.10 4.91 -11.50
N LEU A 420 10.89 5.54 -10.64
CA LEU A 420 10.55 6.74 -9.88
C LEU A 420 11.24 7.92 -10.55
N MET A 421 10.47 8.91 -11.00
CA MET A 421 10.99 10.07 -11.72
C MET A 421 10.92 11.30 -10.81
N GLY A 422 12.08 11.75 -10.32
CA GLY A 422 12.18 12.98 -9.54
C GLY A 422 12.21 14.19 -10.47
N ALA A 423 11.05 14.79 -10.72
CA ALA A 423 10.89 15.87 -11.66
C ALA A 423 11.10 17.24 -11.00
N THR A 424 11.43 18.23 -11.86
CA THR A 424 11.85 19.58 -11.48
C THR A 424 12.97 19.58 -10.44
N ALA A 425 13.86 18.57 -10.53
CA ALA A 425 15.01 18.48 -9.66
C ALA A 425 15.93 19.69 -9.91
N GLY A 426 16.05 20.60 -8.98
CA GLY A 426 16.83 21.80 -9.14
C GLY A 426 17.44 22.24 -7.81
N ARG A 427 18.73 22.58 -7.81
CA ARG A 427 19.43 23.11 -6.62
C ARG A 427 19.65 24.60 -6.71
N THR A 428 20.06 25.05 -7.89
CA THR A 428 20.46 26.43 -8.15
C THR A 428 19.56 27.12 -9.15
N THR A 429 18.88 26.37 -9.99
CA THR A 429 17.95 26.85 -11.00
C THR A 429 16.60 26.16 -10.82
N LEU A 430 15.56 26.95 -10.62
CA LEU A 430 14.17 26.51 -10.52
C LEU A 430 13.37 27.31 -11.52
N MET A 431 12.92 26.67 -12.59
CA MET A 431 12.21 27.32 -13.70
C MET A 431 10.76 27.63 -13.33
N GLY A 432 10.58 28.64 -12.45
CA GLY A 432 9.27 29.15 -12.03
C GLY A 432 8.72 28.58 -10.74
N GLU A 433 9.32 27.52 -10.18
CA GLU A 433 8.94 26.96 -8.89
C GLU A 433 9.55 27.79 -7.73
N GLY A 434 8.92 27.75 -6.56
CA GLY A 434 9.43 28.44 -5.37
C GLY A 434 10.59 27.70 -4.69
N LEU A 435 11.21 28.36 -3.71
CA LEU A 435 12.36 27.81 -2.94
C LEU A 435 12.05 26.44 -2.29
N GLN A 436 10.80 26.16 -1.99
CA GLN A 436 10.36 24.87 -1.42
C GLN A 436 10.60 23.69 -2.36
N HIS A 437 10.88 23.90 -3.63
CA HIS A 437 11.18 22.84 -4.59
C HIS A 437 12.68 22.57 -4.78
N GLN A 438 13.55 23.29 -4.08
CA GLN A 438 14.98 23.02 -4.13
C GLN A 438 15.31 21.64 -3.57
N ASP A 439 15.93 20.82 -4.40
CA ASP A 439 16.33 19.46 -4.06
C ASP A 439 17.85 19.34 -3.96
N GLY A 440 18.35 18.92 -2.83
CA GLY A 440 19.77 18.63 -2.62
C GLY A 440 19.99 17.29 -1.89
N HIS A 441 18.94 16.50 -1.67
CA HIS A 441 18.97 15.36 -0.76
C HIS A 441 18.26 14.10 -1.31
N SER A 442 17.46 14.18 -2.36
CA SER A 442 16.67 13.03 -2.85
C SER A 442 17.55 11.86 -3.27
N LEU A 443 18.64 12.09 -3.98
CA LEU A 443 19.60 11.04 -4.37
C LEU A 443 20.27 10.39 -3.17
N LEU A 444 20.60 11.18 -2.13
CA LEU A 444 21.17 10.65 -0.89
C LEU A 444 20.15 9.73 -0.17
N LEU A 445 18.88 10.12 -0.11
CA LEU A 445 17.82 9.29 0.48
C LEU A 445 17.59 8.02 -0.35
N ALA A 446 17.55 8.13 -1.66
CA ALA A 446 17.43 6.98 -2.57
C ALA A 446 18.56 5.96 -2.36
N SER A 447 19.80 6.43 -2.23
CA SER A 447 20.98 5.58 -2.04
C SER A 447 20.98 4.77 -0.74
N THR A 448 20.10 5.07 0.21
CA THR A 448 19.94 4.29 1.45
C THR A 448 19.14 3.01 1.25
N ILE A 449 18.45 2.86 0.11
CA ILE A 449 17.59 1.71 -0.18
C ILE A 449 18.33 0.78 -1.14
N PRO A 450 18.72 -0.44 -0.71
CA PRO A 450 19.61 -1.32 -1.49
C PRO A 450 19.07 -1.77 -2.85
N ALA A 451 17.75 -1.80 -3.02
CA ALA A 451 17.11 -2.17 -4.29
C ALA A 451 16.86 -0.97 -5.22
N CYS A 452 17.23 0.25 -4.81
CA CYS A 452 17.03 1.47 -5.58
C CYS A 452 18.29 1.88 -6.31
N GLU A 453 18.27 1.83 -7.64
CA GLU A 453 19.32 2.36 -8.51
C GLU A 453 19.06 3.84 -8.79
N ALA A 454 19.94 4.72 -8.29
CA ALA A 454 19.72 6.17 -8.34
C ALA A 454 20.64 6.85 -9.34
N TYR A 455 20.08 7.64 -10.25
CA TYR A 455 20.81 8.35 -11.31
C TYR A 455 20.41 9.82 -11.41
N ASP A 456 21.39 10.65 -11.80
CA ASP A 456 21.23 12.10 -12.03
C ASP A 456 21.72 12.47 -13.44
N PRO A 457 21.00 12.07 -14.50
CA PRO A 457 21.44 12.27 -15.88
C PRO A 457 21.46 13.73 -16.26
N ALA A 458 22.51 14.14 -16.98
CA ALA A 458 22.63 15.45 -17.59
C ALA A 458 21.99 15.50 -18.99
N PHE A 459 21.93 14.37 -19.70
CA PHE A 459 21.58 14.34 -21.10
C PHE A 459 20.45 13.34 -21.42
N ALA A 460 19.77 13.62 -22.53
CA ALA A 460 18.69 12.77 -23.02
C ALA A 460 19.17 11.34 -23.37
N PHE A 461 20.37 11.19 -23.93
CA PHE A 461 20.92 9.87 -24.25
C PHE A 461 21.24 9.05 -23.00
N GLU A 462 21.70 9.69 -21.93
CA GLU A 462 21.91 9.02 -20.64
C GLU A 462 20.60 8.51 -20.06
N LEU A 463 19.56 9.35 -20.09
CA LEU A 463 18.22 8.98 -19.62
C LEU A 463 17.68 7.77 -20.41
N GLY A 464 17.88 7.76 -21.73
CA GLY A 464 17.52 6.64 -22.59
C GLY A 464 18.24 5.34 -22.19
N ALA A 465 19.57 5.41 -22.08
CA ALA A 465 20.40 4.25 -21.71
C ALA A 465 20.04 3.67 -20.33
N ILE A 466 19.79 4.52 -19.33
CA ILE A 466 19.41 4.10 -17.96
C ILE A 466 18.04 3.40 -17.96
N ILE A 467 17.05 3.94 -18.69
CA ILE A 467 15.72 3.33 -18.75
C ILE A 467 15.76 2.01 -19.54
N GLU A 468 16.50 1.94 -20.65
CA GLU A 468 16.67 0.73 -21.45
C GLU A 468 17.31 -0.40 -20.60
N GLU A 469 18.43 -0.11 -19.92
CA GLU A 469 19.06 -1.08 -19.02
C GLU A 469 18.13 -1.52 -17.89
N GLY A 470 17.39 -0.57 -17.29
CA GLY A 470 16.43 -0.90 -16.24
C GLY A 470 15.36 -1.87 -16.69
N LEU A 471 14.86 -1.70 -17.90
CA LEU A 471 13.90 -2.64 -18.51
C LEU A 471 14.53 -4.01 -18.73
N ASP A 472 15.75 -4.06 -19.25
CA ASP A 472 16.46 -5.32 -19.49
C ASP A 472 16.79 -6.07 -18.19
N ARG A 473 17.20 -5.39 -17.13
CA ARG A 473 17.46 -6.00 -15.83
C ARG A 473 16.19 -6.52 -15.16
N MET A 474 15.12 -5.73 -15.18
CA MET A 474 13.85 -6.12 -14.56
C MET A 474 13.12 -7.20 -15.35
N TYR A 475 13.24 -7.22 -16.69
CA TYR A 475 12.49 -8.09 -17.60
C TYR A 475 13.36 -8.63 -18.75
N PRO A 476 14.45 -9.36 -18.43
CA PRO A 476 15.38 -9.86 -19.46
C PRO A 476 14.66 -10.72 -20.50
N ASP A 477 14.84 -10.42 -21.78
CA ASP A 477 14.17 -11.11 -22.89
C ASP A 477 12.64 -11.24 -22.72
N GLY A 478 12.02 -10.28 -22.02
CA GLY A 478 10.59 -10.30 -21.70
C GLY A 478 10.21 -11.29 -20.58
N SER A 479 11.18 -11.93 -19.96
CA SER A 479 10.95 -12.83 -18.83
C SER A 479 10.56 -12.04 -17.58
N ILE A 480 9.68 -12.60 -16.76
CA ILE A 480 9.37 -12.08 -15.42
C ILE A 480 10.39 -12.52 -14.35
N ASP A 481 11.38 -13.30 -14.71
CA ASP A 481 12.39 -13.84 -13.79
C ASP A 481 13.66 -12.95 -13.74
N GLY A 482 13.52 -11.64 -13.96
CA GLY A 482 14.58 -10.64 -13.87
C GLY A 482 14.89 -10.18 -12.45
N GLU A 483 15.71 -9.15 -12.34
CA GLU A 483 16.14 -8.58 -11.07
C GLU A 483 15.01 -7.83 -10.36
N ASP A 484 15.00 -7.91 -9.03
CA ASP A 484 14.04 -7.21 -8.17
C ASP A 484 14.65 -5.86 -7.74
N VAL A 485 14.76 -4.96 -8.71
CA VAL A 485 15.27 -3.60 -8.54
C VAL A 485 14.27 -2.58 -9.07
N PHE A 486 14.41 -1.33 -8.63
CA PHE A 486 13.70 -0.20 -9.19
C PHE A 486 14.64 1.00 -9.32
N TYR A 487 14.29 1.93 -10.17
CA TYR A 487 15.14 3.07 -10.52
C TYR A 487 14.58 4.36 -9.95
N TYR A 488 15.45 5.24 -9.47
CA TYR A 488 15.16 6.63 -9.19
C TYR A 488 16.00 7.53 -10.11
N ILE A 489 15.34 8.29 -10.95
CA ILE A 489 15.99 9.12 -11.97
C ILE A 489 15.51 10.56 -11.80
N THR A 490 16.45 11.51 -11.63
CA THR A 490 16.11 12.92 -11.60
C THR A 490 15.99 13.50 -13.01
N VAL A 491 15.02 14.39 -13.22
CA VAL A 491 14.83 15.14 -14.47
C VAL A 491 14.58 16.61 -14.17
N TYR A 492 14.98 17.48 -15.09
CA TYR A 492 15.06 18.93 -14.92
C TYR A 492 14.23 19.66 -15.96
N ASN A 493 13.67 20.82 -15.61
CA ASN A 493 12.92 21.69 -16.52
C ASN A 493 13.82 22.74 -17.22
N GLU A 494 15.08 22.82 -16.85
CA GLU A 494 16.04 23.72 -17.51
C GLU A 494 16.31 23.26 -18.95
N ASN A 495 16.14 24.18 -19.91
CA ASN A 495 16.35 23.90 -21.32
C ASN A 495 17.79 24.18 -21.71
N TYR A 496 18.42 23.25 -22.38
CA TYR A 496 19.72 23.38 -23.03
C TYR A 496 19.83 22.44 -24.23
N GLU A 497 20.79 22.68 -25.09
CA GLU A 497 21.04 21.79 -26.21
C GLU A 497 21.48 20.42 -25.69
N GLN A 498 20.72 19.38 -26.08
CA GLN A 498 21.07 18.01 -25.75
C GLN A 498 22.09 17.50 -26.76
N PRO A 499 23.31 17.17 -26.36
CA PRO A 499 24.31 16.64 -27.27
C PRO A 499 23.93 15.23 -27.75
N SER A 500 24.48 14.83 -28.90
CA SER A 500 24.47 13.40 -29.28
C SER A 500 25.38 12.60 -28.36
N GLN A 501 25.08 11.32 -28.19
CA GLN A 501 25.97 10.40 -27.47
C GLN A 501 27.34 10.38 -28.15
N PRO A 502 28.44 10.62 -27.41
CA PRO A 502 29.78 10.56 -28.00
C PRO A 502 30.13 9.15 -28.51
N ASP A 503 30.84 9.05 -29.65
CA ASP A 503 31.19 7.76 -30.27
C ASP A 503 32.05 6.84 -29.37
N HIS A 504 32.74 7.40 -28.38
CA HIS A 504 33.59 6.66 -27.44
C HIS A 504 32.87 6.25 -26.15
N VAL A 505 31.59 6.59 -26.00
CA VAL A 505 30.77 6.30 -24.82
C VAL A 505 29.68 5.30 -25.22
N ASP A 506 29.68 4.15 -24.61
CA ASP A 506 28.59 3.17 -24.78
C ASP A 506 27.57 3.24 -23.62
N ASN A 507 26.43 2.54 -23.77
CA ASN A 507 25.40 2.54 -22.74
C ASN A 507 25.91 1.97 -21.40
N ARG A 508 26.87 1.06 -21.44
CA ARG A 508 27.46 0.46 -20.24
C ARG A 508 28.32 1.43 -19.44
N ASP A 509 29.02 2.33 -20.15
CA ASP A 509 29.77 3.41 -19.50
C ASP A 509 28.83 4.31 -18.71
N ILE A 510 27.68 4.67 -19.33
CA ILE A 510 26.64 5.53 -18.73
C ILE A 510 26.06 4.85 -17.48
N THR A 511 25.63 3.61 -17.59
CA THR A 511 24.99 2.89 -16.50
C THR A 511 25.95 2.47 -15.38
N SER A 512 27.26 2.51 -15.63
CA SER A 512 28.28 2.41 -14.59
C SER A 512 28.37 3.65 -13.68
N GLY A 513 27.69 4.75 -14.03
CA GLY A 513 27.49 5.93 -13.19
C GLY A 513 28.57 7.00 -13.29
N LEU A 514 29.68 6.76 -13.96
CA LEU A 514 30.73 7.74 -14.21
C LEU A 514 31.52 7.39 -15.49
N TYR A 515 31.54 8.31 -16.42
CA TYR A 515 32.29 8.14 -17.65
C TYR A 515 32.94 9.46 -18.09
N LYS A 516 33.91 9.37 -19.01
CA LYS A 516 34.54 10.54 -19.61
C LYS A 516 33.67 11.06 -20.74
N PHE A 517 33.12 12.26 -20.57
CA PHE A 517 32.27 12.89 -21.57
C PHE A 517 33.07 13.57 -22.68
N ASP A 518 34.08 14.39 -22.28
CA ASP A 518 34.88 15.20 -23.22
C ASP A 518 36.31 15.35 -22.73
N ASP A 519 37.19 15.73 -23.64
CA ASP A 519 38.57 16.10 -23.33
C ASP A 519 38.68 17.61 -23.14
N GLY A 520 39.50 18.03 -22.19
CA GLY A 520 39.92 19.42 -22.08
C GLY A 520 40.77 19.85 -23.27
N PRO A 521 40.97 21.17 -23.45
CA PRO A 521 41.83 21.70 -24.51
C PRO A 521 43.27 21.16 -24.40
N ASP A 522 43.87 20.83 -25.54
CA ASP A 522 45.28 20.45 -25.56
C ASP A 522 46.20 21.67 -25.38
N LEU A 523 46.71 21.80 -24.16
CA LEU A 523 47.59 22.91 -23.77
C LEU A 523 49.07 22.50 -23.73
N GLY A 524 49.40 21.29 -24.17
CA GLY A 524 50.75 20.71 -24.16
C GLY A 524 51.10 20.02 -22.82
N ASP A 525 52.31 19.40 -22.78
CA ASP A 525 52.69 18.50 -21.68
C ASP A 525 52.94 19.20 -20.33
N ASP A 526 53.30 20.50 -20.35
CA ASP A 526 53.60 21.29 -19.15
C ASP A 526 52.37 21.93 -18.50
N ALA A 527 51.18 21.76 -19.05
CA ALA A 527 49.96 22.36 -18.53
C ALA A 527 49.44 21.62 -17.31
N HIS A 528 48.98 22.40 -16.32
CA HIS A 528 48.21 21.82 -15.21
C HIS A 528 46.86 21.30 -15.72
N ARG A 529 46.52 20.09 -15.34
CA ARG A 529 45.26 19.46 -15.73
C ARG A 529 44.35 19.30 -14.53
N ALA A 530 43.05 19.51 -14.73
CA ALA A 530 42.00 19.27 -13.75
C ALA A 530 40.87 18.44 -14.40
N THR A 531 40.19 17.63 -13.60
CA THR A 531 39.01 16.92 -14.02
C THR A 531 37.79 17.64 -13.43
N LEU A 532 36.86 18.04 -14.28
CA LEU A 532 35.59 18.60 -13.87
C LEU A 532 34.56 17.46 -13.84
N LEU A 533 33.88 17.30 -12.72
CA LEU A 533 32.76 16.34 -12.55
C LEU A 533 31.45 17.11 -12.58
N PHE A 534 30.46 16.59 -13.26
CA PHE A 534 29.13 17.15 -13.32
C PHE A 534 28.05 16.07 -13.35
N SER A 535 26.83 16.42 -12.97
CA SER A 535 25.59 15.67 -13.18
C SER A 535 24.44 16.65 -13.37
N GLY A 536 23.36 16.23 -14.01
CA GLY A 536 22.21 17.09 -14.28
C GLY A 536 22.62 18.41 -14.98
N PRO A 537 21.93 19.55 -14.72
CA PRO A 537 22.18 20.82 -15.39
C PRO A 537 23.51 21.49 -14.98
N SER A 538 24.26 20.95 -13.99
CA SER A 538 25.61 21.46 -13.66
C SER A 538 26.61 21.26 -14.81
N TYR A 539 26.26 20.48 -15.84
CA TYR A 539 26.96 20.44 -17.12
C TYR A 539 27.22 21.84 -17.70
N LEU A 540 26.21 22.73 -17.66
CA LEU A 540 26.37 24.08 -18.19
C LEU A 540 27.51 24.86 -17.52
N ALA A 541 27.58 24.81 -16.18
CA ALA A 541 28.65 25.44 -15.43
C ALA A 541 30.02 24.77 -15.66
N ALA A 542 30.05 23.44 -15.79
CA ALA A 542 31.25 22.68 -16.09
C ALA A 542 31.81 23.06 -17.48
N LYS A 543 30.94 23.18 -18.48
CA LYS A 543 31.31 23.61 -19.84
C LYS A 543 31.82 25.07 -19.89
N GLU A 544 31.22 25.99 -19.13
CA GLU A 544 31.67 27.36 -19.03
C GLU A 544 33.07 27.45 -18.34
N ALA A 545 33.33 26.57 -17.38
CA ALA A 545 34.59 26.50 -16.68
C ALA A 545 35.72 25.85 -17.51
N GLN A 546 35.42 24.98 -18.45
CA GLN A 546 36.35 24.36 -19.41
C GLN A 546 36.91 25.37 -20.40
#